data_f21ac5c193eb82a19cf880d9b139fd50
#
_entry.id   f21ac5c193eb82a19cf880d9b139fd50
#
_cell.length_a   1.000
_cell.length_b   1.000
_cell.length_c   1.000
_cell.angle_alpha   90.00
_cell.angle_beta   90.00
_cell.angle_gamma   90.00
#
_symmetry.space_group_name_H-M   'P 1'
#
loop_
_entity.id
_entity.type
_entity.pdbx_description
1 polymer ?
#
loop_
_entity_poly.entity_id
_entity_poly.type
_entity_poly.pdbx_seq_one_letter_code
_entity_poly.pdbx_strand_id
1 'polypeptide(L)'
;MSILKFAACEWCFPCWGDLAVKMAHEAGFDGMQLGDAGGSMNAYPLRDPGVQAYYLEAGEKYHIEFPQIHLYTLGHQGYYRSRLDSLEGKDCLESIRQAVIAASEMKVPSVIIDGMRMNNPAKRQHVLDVGCYAVQVGEEYGIQIGMETDMTLEDHFRFLDALDGKLKLCFDLHNPVMYGTGYPPDMVRALGKGRMDHFHIKESQPNEDGFVTVETPIVLMGQGGTFFRESAQAVKDIGFEGWIVSENFYFRPNILSEGYDYIS
;
A
#
# COMPACT_ATOMS: atom_id res chain seq x y z
N MET A 1 13.03 -0.09 22.57
CA MET A 1 11.70 -0.54 22.12
C MET A 1 11.60 -0.15 20.66
N SER A 2 11.25 -1.06 19.77
CA SER A 2 10.97 -0.72 18.37
C SER A 2 9.80 0.26 18.33
N ILE A 3 9.95 1.34 17.56
CA ILE A 3 8.89 2.34 17.43
C ILE A 3 8.06 1.94 16.21
N LEU A 4 6.92 1.33 16.45
CA LEU A 4 5.89 1.15 15.43
C LEU A 4 4.96 2.36 15.46
N LYS A 5 4.63 2.89 14.29
CA LYS A 5 3.61 3.88 14.06
C LYS A 5 2.45 3.25 13.29
N PHE A 6 1.24 3.70 13.55
CA PHE A 6 0.04 3.18 12.93
C PHE A 6 -0.59 4.23 12.02
N ALA A 7 -0.89 3.82 10.81
CA ALA A 7 -1.60 4.66 9.83
C ALA A 7 -2.81 3.90 9.24
N ALA A 8 -3.68 4.63 8.57
CA ALA A 8 -4.74 4.05 7.76
C ALA A 8 -4.64 4.53 6.32
N CYS A 9 -5.09 3.71 5.38
CA CYS A 9 -5.23 4.12 3.99
C CYS A 9 -6.38 5.10 3.83
N GLU A 10 -6.16 6.20 3.11
CA GLU A 10 -7.18 7.22 2.88
C GLU A 10 -8.44 6.65 2.22
N TRP A 11 -8.28 5.74 1.26
CA TRP A 11 -9.41 5.09 0.55
C TRP A 11 -10.24 4.12 1.39
N CYS A 12 -9.82 3.86 2.63
CA CYS A 12 -10.60 3.06 3.58
C CYS A 12 -11.61 3.87 4.37
N PHE A 13 -11.56 5.21 4.30
CA PHE A 13 -12.55 6.09 4.88
C PHE A 13 -13.70 6.38 3.90
N PRO A 14 -14.90 6.73 4.40
CA PRO A 14 -16.03 7.12 3.54
C PRO A 14 -15.92 8.53 2.98
N CYS A 15 -14.76 9.17 3.07
CA CYS A 15 -14.47 10.54 2.67
C CYS A 15 -12.99 10.70 2.35
N TRP A 16 -12.63 11.88 1.81
CA TRP A 16 -11.28 12.22 1.39
C TRP A 16 -10.84 13.55 2.00
N GLY A 17 -9.53 13.83 1.97
CA GLY A 17 -8.95 15.10 2.39
C GLY A 17 -9.09 15.38 3.89
N ASP A 18 -9.36 16.63 4.27
CA ASP A 18 -9.40 17.10 5.67
C ASP A 18 -10.33 16.25 6.56
N LEU A 19 -11.46 15.80 6.02
CA LEU A 19 -12.39 14.98 6.79
C LEU A 19 -11.84 13.58 7.06
N ALA A 20 -11.16 12.96 6.08
CA ALA A 20 -10.50 11.66 6.27
C ALA A 20 -9.33 11.78 7.26
N VAL A 21 -8.52 12.85 7.15
CA VAL A 21 -7.43 13.16 8.10
C VAL A 21 -7.97 13.32 9.53
N LYS A 22 -9.07 14.06 9.69
CA LYS A 22 -9.74 14.21 10.98
C LYS A 22 -10.23 12.87 11.54
N MET A 23 -10.85 12.03 10.71
CA MET A 23 -11.32 10.71 11.14
C MET A 23 -10.17 9.79 11.54
N ALA A 24 -9.03 9.83 10.83
CA ALA A 24 -7.84 9.09 11.21
C ALA A 24 -7.33 9.51 12.60
N HIS A 25 -7.28 10.82 12.88
CA HIS A 25 -6.93 11.34 14.20
C HIS A 25 -7.90 10.87 15.29
N GLU A 26 -9.21 10.98 15.04
CA GLU A 26 -10.25 10.57 16.00
C GLU A 26 -10.24 9.06 16.27
N ALA A 27 -9.81 8.25 15.28
CA ALA A 27 -9.59 6.82 15.42
C ALA A 27 -8.26 6.46 16.11
N GLY A 28 -7.39 7.44 16.41
CA GLY A 28 -6.13 7.24 17.15
C GLY A 28 -4.96 6.81 16.29
N PHE A 29 -5.00 7.01 14.98
CA PHE A 29 -3.86 6.76 14.09
C PHE A 29 -2.80 7.87 14.22
N ASP A 30 -1.54 7.51 14.03
CA ASP A 30 -0.40 8.44 13.96
C ASP A 30 -0.25 9.05 12.56
N GLY A 31 -0.78 8.40 11.53
CA GLY A 31 -0.62 8.81 10.15
C GLY A 31 -1.71 8.33 9.20
N MET A 32 -1.62 8.81 7.97
CA MET A 32 -2.48 8.39 6.86
C MET A 32 -1.63 8.17 5.61
N GLN A 33 -1.78 7.02 4.96
CA GLN A 33 -1.27 6.79 3.63
C GLN A 33 -2.20 7.45 2.62
N LEU A 34 -1.66 8.41 1.87
CA LEU A 34 -2.43 9.12 0.86
C LEU A 34 -2.64 8.25 -0.39
N GLY A 35 -3.82 8.34 -0.98
CA GLY A 35 -4.04 7.91 -2.34
C GLY A 35 -3.42 8.89 -3.34
N ASP A 36 -3.42 8.52 -4.61
CA ASP A 36 -2.95 9.36 -5.71
C ASP A 36 -3.98 10.44 -6.14
N ALA A 37 -5.09 10.54 -5.43
CA ALA A 37 -6.20 11.45 -5.72
C ALA A 37 -6.65 11.42 -7.20
N GLY A 38 -6.69 10.22 -7.79
CA GLY A 38 -7.05 10.02 -9.18
C GLY A 38 -5.92 10.30 -10.18
N GLY A 39 -4.68 10.28 -9.72
CA GLY A 39 -3.48 10.65 -10.47
C GLY A 39 -3.16 9.73 -11.66
N SER A 40 -3.90 9.88 -12.75
CA SER A 40 -3.62 9.24 -14.03
C SER A 40 -4.23 10.06 -15.18
N MET A 41 -3.91 9.71 -16.43
CA MET A 41 -4.47 10.31 -17.64
C MET A 41 -4.44 11.85 -17.66
N ASN A 42 -3.27 12.40 -17.30
CA ASN A 42 -3.03 13.84 -17.18
C ASN A 42 -3.84 14.56 -16.08
N ALA A 43 -4.40 13.82 -15.14
CA ALA A 43 -5.03 14.34 -13.94
C ALA A 43 -4.16 13.96 -12.73
N TYR A 44 -3.39 14.91 -12.22
CA TYR A 44 -2.45 14.70 -11.11
C TYR A 44 -2.77 15.67 -9.96
N PRO A 45 -3.86 15.44 -9.19
CA PRO A 45 -4.33 16.40 -8.19
C PRO A 45 -3.28 16.76 -7.14
N LEU A 46 -2.45 15.79 -6.71
CA LEU A 46 -1.36 16.06 -5.76
C LEU A 46 -0.23 16.94 -6.32
N ARG A 47 -0.25 17.29 -7.63
CA ARG A 47 0.65 18.28 -8.22
C ARG A 47 0.13 19.71 -8.11
N ASP A 48 -1.12 19.91 -7.72
CA ASP A 48 -1.66 21.22 -7.45
C ASP A 48 -1.21 21.71 -6.06
N PRO A 49 -0.51 22.87 -5.98
CA PRO A 49 -0.03 23.39 -4.70
C PRO A 49 -1.14 23.67 -3.68
N GLY A 50 -2.34 23.98 -4.14
CA GLY A 50 -3.50 24.18 -3.26
C GLY A 50 -3.98 22.86 -2.63
N VAL A 51 -3.96 21.77 -3.41
CA VAL A 51 -4.27 20.42 -2.90
C VAL A 51 -3.19 19.97 -1.90
N GLN A 52 -1.91 20.18 -2.22
CA GLN A 52 -0.80 19.89 -1.29
C GLN A 52 -0.95 20.66 0.03
N ALA A 53 -1.17 21.97 -0.06
CA ALA A 53 -1.36 22.81 1.13
C ALA A 53 -2.54 22.35 1.97
N TYR A 54 -3.65 21.99 1.34
CA TYR A 54 -4.85 21.49 2.00
C TYR A 54 -4.57 20.23 2.84
N TYR A 55 -3.84 19.24 2.28
CA TYR A 55 -3.46 18.04 3.05
C TYR A 55 -2.46 18.36 4.17
N LEU A 56 -1.42 19.16 3.87
CA LEU A 56 -0.39 19.50 4.86
C LEU A 56 -0.96 20.29 6.03
N GLU A 57 -1.86 21.26 5.78
CA GLU A 57 -2.57 22.01 6.82
C GLU A 57 -3.47 21.09 7.67
N ALA A 58 -4.18 20.14 7.04
CA ALA A 58 -4.96 19.16 7.75
C ALA A 58 -4.09 18.24 8.62
N GLY A 59 -2.96 17.75 8.07
CA GLY A 59 -1.99 16.94 8.82
C GLY A 59 -1.44 17.65 10.03
N GLU A 60 -1.05 18.94 9.90
CA GLU A 60 -0.57 19.75 11.02
C GLU A 60 -1.69 19.96 12.07
N LYS A 61 -2.89 20.33 11.62
CA LYS A 61 -4.04 20.61 12.49
C LYS A 61 -4.47 19.41 13.34
N TYR A 62 -4.42 18.21 12.76
CA TYR A 62 -4.87 16.98 13.41
C TYR A 62 -3.72 16.09 13.90
N HIS A 63 -2.45 16.52 13.77
CA HIS A 63 -1.26 15.77 14.15
C HIS A 63 -1.18 14.41 13.45
N ILE A 64 -1.50 14.37 12.16
CA ILE A 64 -1.41 13.19 11.30
C ILE A 64 -0.22 13.33 10.33
N GLU A 65 0.68 12.34 10.35
CA GLU A 65 1.79 12.26 9.40
C GLU A 65 1.34 11.60 8.09
N PHE A 66 1.98 11.95 6.97
CA PHE A 66 1.78 11.29 5.67
C PHE A 66 3.02 10.47 5.30
N PRO A 67 3.06 9.18 5.65
CA PRO A 67 4.26 8.36 5.42
C PRO A 67 4.44 7.94 3.97
N GLN A 68 3.37 7.77 3.20
CA GLN A 68 3.45 7.30 1.82
C GLN A 68 2.34 7.91 0.95
N ILE A 69 2.62 7.98 -0.35
CA ILE A 69 1.60 8.15 -1.40
C ILE A 69 1.49 6.83 -2.16
N HIS A 70 0.31 6.26 -2.25
CA HIS A 70 0.05 5.02 -3.00
C HIS A 70 -0.66 5.34 -4.32
N LEU A 71 -0.12 4.86 -5.42
CA LEU A 71 -0.69 5.02 -6.75
C LEU A 71 -1.83 4.02 -6.99
N TYR A 72 -2.87 4.14 -6.16
CA TYR A 72 -4.01 3.24 -6.06
C TYR A 72 -4.81 3.16 -7.38
N THR A 73 -5.05 4.29 -8.03
CA THR A 73 -5.80 4.36 -9.30
C THR A 73 -5.12 3.58 -10.42
N LEU A 74 -3.80 3.70 -10.56
CA LEU A 74 -3.04 2.95 -11.56
C LEU A 74 -3.09 1.45 -11.33
N GLY A 75 -3.06 1.01 -10.07
CA GLY A 75 -3.21 -0.38 -9.69
C GLY A 75 -4.53 -0.96 -10.19
N HIS A 76 -5.62 -0.26 -9.94
CA HIS A 76 -6.97 -0.65 -10.37
C HIS A 76 -7.13 -0.67 -11.88
N GLN A 77 -6.54 0.29 -12.60
CA GLN A 77 -6.52 0.33 -14.06
C GLN A 77 -5.61 -0.76 -14.67
N GLY A 78 -4.69 -1.30 -13.90
CA GLY A 78 -3.77 -2.35 -14.33
C GLY A 78 -2.65 -1.87 -15.25
N TYR A 79 -2.33 -0.60 -15.25
CA TYR A 79 -1.37 0.03 -16.16
C TYR A 79 0.06 -0.44 -15.92
N TYR A 80 0.41 -0.86 -14.72
CA TYR A 80 1.73 -1.46 -14.40
C TYR A 80 2.06 -2.72 -15.23
N ARG A 81 1.05 -3.34 -15.83
CA ARG A 81 1.20 -4.55 -16.64
C ARG A 81 1.19 -4.26 -18.14
N SER A 82 1.17 -3.00 -18.52
CA SER A 82 1.17 -2.56 -19.91
C SER A 82 2.57 -2.40 -20.46
N ARG A 83 2.72 -2.52 -21.77
CA ARG A 83 4.01 -2.21 -22.42
C ARG A 83 4.34 -0.73 -22.25
N LEU A 84 5.57 -0.40 -21.98
CA LEU A 84 6.00 1.00 -21.72
C LEU A 84 5.77 1.93 -22.92
N ASP A 85 5.73 1.40 -24.15
CA ASP A 85 5.49 2.17 -25.36
C ASP A 85 3.98 2.33 -25.72
N SER A 86 3.09 1.65 -25.00
CA SER A 86 1.63 1.85 -25.14
C SER A 86 1.18 3.17 -24.47
N LEU A 87 -0.08 3.55 -24.73
CA LEU A 87 -0.67 4.73 -24.07
C LEU A 87 -0.75 4.54 -22.55
N GLU A 88 -1.23 3.38 -22.12
CA GLU A 88 -1.36 3.02 -20.71
C GLU A 88 0.00 2.95 -20.01
N GLY A 89 1.01 2.39 -20.70
CA GLY A 89 2.38 2.34 -20.18
C GLY A 89 2.99 3.74 -20.01
N LYS A 90 2.81 4.62 -21.00
CA LYS A 90 3.28 6.01 -20.92
C LYS A 90 2.58 6.79 -19.81
N ASP A 91 1.25 6.62 -19.67
CA ASP A 91 0.50 7.25 -18.59
C ASP A 91 0.96 6.72 -17.22
N CYS A 92 1.23 5.41 -17.10
CA CYS A 92 1.80 4.81 -15.91
C CYS A 92 3.14 5.47 -15.51
N LEU A 93 4.09 5.59 -16.46
CA LEU A 93 5.38 6.19 -16.19
C LEU A 93 5.25 7.67 -15.78
N GLU A 94 4.40 8.43 -16.47
CA GLU A 94 4.16 9.83 -16.14
C GLU A 94 3.48 9.97 -14.77
N SER A 95 2.51 9.14 -14.44
CA SER A 95 1.83 9.15 -13.15
C SER A 95 2.81 8.84 -12.00
N ILE A 96 3.71 7.87 -12.17
CA ILE A 96 4.78 7.59 -11.21
C ILE A 96 5.66 8.82 -11.03
N ARG A 97 6.11 9.45 -12.11
CA ARG A 97 6.94 10.65 -12.05
C ARG A 97 6.24 11.78 -11.31
N GLN A 98 4.98 12.05 -11.61
CA GLN A 98 4.20 13.11 -10.98
C GLN A 98 3.98 12.84 -9.48
N ALA A 99 3.72 11.59 -9.10
CA ALA A 99 3.59 11.21 -7.69
C ALA A 99 4.91 11.37 -6.92
N VAL A 100 6.04 10.99 -7.51
CA VAL A 100 7.36 11.15 -6.88
C VAL A 100 7.70 12.63 -6.69
N ILE A 101 7.40 13.49 -7.68
CA ILE A 101 7.59 14.93 -7.54
C ILE A 101 6.68 15.49 -6.43
N ALA A 102 5.41 15.11 -6.41
CA ALA A 102 4.47 15.53 -5.35
C ALA A 102 4.96 15.09 -3.96
N ALA A 103 5.43 13.85 -3.83
CA ALA A 103 6.00 13.34 -2.58
C ALA A 103 7.20 14.17 -2.12
N SER A 104 8.10 14.52 -3.04
CA SER A 104 9.25 15.37 -2.74
C SER A 104 8.83 16.79 -2.28
N GLU A 105 7.86 17.41 -2.96
CA GLU A 105 7.32 18.72 -2.59
C GLU A 105 6.61 18.71 -1.24
N MET A 106 5.81 17.68 -0.97
CA MET A 106 5.08 17.49 0.29
C MET A 106 5.95 16.94 1.42
N LYS A 107 7.21 16.54 1.15
CA LYS A 107 8.11 15.84 2.07
C LYS A 107 7.56 14.50 2.56
N VAL A 108 6.80 13.82 1.72
CA VAL A 108 6.37 12.45 1.93
C VAL A 108 7.52 11.52 1.53
N PRO A 109 8.01 10.62 2.42
CA PRO A 109 9.28 9.93 2.17
C PRO A 109 9.20 8.79 1.16
N SER A 110 8.01 8.28 0.86
CA SER A 110 7.84 7.08 0.04
C SER A 110 6.66 7.17 -0.93
N VAL A 111 6.83 6.55 -2.11
CA VAL A 111 5.76 6.35 -3.11
C VAL A 111 5.59 4.85 -3.35
N ILE A 112 4.36 4.38 -3.29
CA ILE A 112 4.01 2.96 -3.45
C ILE A 112 3.38 2.74 -4.81
N ILE A 113 3.93 1.77 -5.54
CA ILE A 113 3.39 1.29 -6.81
C ILE A 113 2.79 -0.10 -6.63
N ASP A 114 1.89 -0.48 -7.53
CA ASP A 114 1.20 -1.77 -7.50
C ASP A 114 1.90 -2.77 -8.44
N GLY A 115 2.33 -3.89 -7.90
CA GLY A 115 2.89 -5.05 -8.62
C GLY A 115 1.99 -6.27 -8.60
N MET A 116 0.68 -6.09 -8.47
CA MET A 116 -0.30 -7.18 -8.34
C MET A 116 -0.52 -7.98 -9.63
N ARG A 117 -1.06 -9.20 -9.48
CA ARG A 117 -1.36 -10.14 -10.57
C ARG A 117 -0.12 -10.59 -11.35
N MET A 118 0.94 -10.88 -10.59
CA MET A 118 2.24 -11.34 -11.10
C MET A 118 2.30 -12.83 -11.43
N ASN A 119 1.21 -13.56 -11.25
CA ASN A 119 1.08 -14.95 -11.64
C ASN A 119 1.19 -15.20 -13.16
N ASN A 120 1.05 -14.13 -13.97
CA ASN A 120 1.27 -14.20 -15.43
C ASN A 120 2.71 -13.85 -15.81
N PRO A 121 3.56 -14.82 -16.23
CA PRO A 121 4.97 -14.56 -16.55
C PRO A 121 5.17 -13.51 -17.64
N ALA A 122 4.25 -13.40 -18.61
CA ALA A 122 4.32 -12.41 -19.67
C ALA A 122 4.17 -10.96 -19.15
N LYS A 123 3.60 -10.79 -17.97
CA LYS A 123 3.42 -9.48 -17.35
C LYS A 123 4.55 -9.12 -16.37
N ARG A 124 5.28 -10.10 -15.85
CA ARG A 124 6.39 -9.89 -14.89
C ARG A 124 7.44 -8.94 -15.42
N GLN A 125 7.82 -9.08 -16.70
CA GLN A 125 8.83 -8.20 -17.29
C GLN A 125 8.34 -6.76 -17.34
N HIS A 126 7.08 -6.51 -17.70
CA HIS A 126 6.53 -5.16 -17.73
C HIS A 126 6.53 -4.50 -16.33
N VAL A 127 6.15 -5.25 -15.30
CA VAL A 127 6.19 -4.75 -13.93
C VAL A 127 7.62 -4.49 -13.46
N LEU A 128 8.58 -5.34 -13.86
CA LEU A 128 9.99 -5.10 -13.57
C LEU A 128 10.50 -3.82 -14.26
N ASP A 129 10.15 -3.62 -15.53
CA ASP A 129 10.55 -2.43 -16.29
C ASP A 129 9.96 -1.16 -15.65
N VAL A 130 8.70 -1.20 -15.20
CA VAL A 130 8.07 -0.13 -14.42
C VAL A 130 8.78 0.10 -13.09
N GLY A 131 9.13 -0.98 -12.38
CA GLY A 131 9.91 -0.91 -11.13
C GLY A 131 11.28 -0.27 -11.32
N CYS A 132 12.00 -0.63 -12.40
CA CYS A 132 13.28 -0.01 -12.74
C CYS A 132 13.13 1.51 -12.97
N TYR A 133 12.11 1.91 -13.74
CA TYR A 133 11.84 3.33 -13.97
C TYR A 133 11.47 4.05 -12.68
N ALA A 134 10.59 3.47 -11.87
CA ALA A 134 10.17 4.07 -10.61
C ALA A 134 11.36 4.30 -9.67
N VAL A 135 12.24 3.30 -9.52
CA VAL A 135 13.47 3.41 -8.72
C VAL A 135 14.36 4.54 -9.24
N GLN A 136 14.56 4.62 -10.57
CA GLN A 136 15.37 5.69 -11.16
C GLN A 136 14.80 7.08 -10.82
N VAL A 137 13.50 7.28 -10.98
CA VAL A 137 12.84 8.55 -10.64
C VAL A 137 12.89 8.81 -9.14
N GLY A 138 12.68 7.79 -8.30
CA GLY A 138 12.80 7.89 -6.85
C GLY A 138 14.18 8.37 -6.42
N GLU A 139 15.26 7.82 -6.98
CA GLU A 139 16.64 8.23 -6.71
C GLU A 139 16.89 9.71 -7.13
N GLU A 140 16.32 10.16 -8.26
CA GLU A 140 16.43 11.54 -8.74
C GLU A 140 15.89 12.56 -7.72
N TYR A 141 14.80 12.22 -7.02
CA TYR A 141 14.12 13.11 -6.09
C TYR A 141 14.33 12.76 -4.61
N GLY A 142 15.10 11.72 -4.31
CA GLY A 142 15.36 11.27 -2.94
C GLY A 142 14.15 10.62 -2.27
N ILE A 143 13.25 10.00 -3.05
CA ILE A 143 12.04 9.34 -2.59
C ILE A 143 12.21 7.82 -2.65
N GLN A 144 11.90 7.12 -1.55
CA GLN A 144 11.87 5.66 -1.54
C GLN A 144 10.71 5.15 -2.38
N ILE A 145 10.98 4.15 -3.22
CA ILE A 145 9.92 3.43 -3.92
C ILE A 145 9.61 2.13 -3.20
N GLY A 146 8.34 1.96 -2.87
CA GLY A 146 7.78 0.71 -2.40
C GLY A 146 6.88 0.06 -3.46
N MET A 147 6.66 -1.25 -3.33
CA MET A 147 5.73 -1.98 -4.21
C MET A 147 4.89 -2.94 -3.40
N GLU A 148 3.58 -2.90 -3.62
CA GLU A 148 2.66 -3.91 -3.14
C GLU A 148 2.52 -5.03 -4.17
N THR A 149 2.56 -6.31 -3.73
CA THR A 149 2.57 -7.47 -4.63
C THR A 149 1.73 -8.64 -4.11
N ASP A 150 1.48 -9.59 -5.03
CA ASP A 150 0.89 -10.91 -4.76
C ASP A 150 1.87 -12.06 -5.04
N MET A 151 3.18 -11.79 -5.02
CA MET A 151 4.23 -12.73 -5.39
C MET A 151 4.42 -13.84 -4.34
N THR A 152 4.92 -15.00 -4.80
CA THR A 152 5.51 -16.01 -3.91
C THR A 152 6.78 -15.48 -3.26
N LEU A 153 7.23 -16.11 -2.18
CA LEU A 153 8.50 -15.74 -1.53
C LEU A 153 9.69 -15.78 -2.48
N GLU A 154 9.77 -16.81 -3.32
CA GLU A 154 10.85 -16.98 -4.31
C GLU A 154 10.84 -15.86 -5.36
N ASP A 155 9.64 -15.50 -5.85
CA ASP A 155 9.50 -14.41 -6.81
C ASP A 155 9.82 -13.05 -6.20
N HIS A 156 9.51 -12.82 -4.91
CA HIS A 156 9.94 -11.61 -4.20
C HIS A 156 11.47 -11.47 -4.20
N PHE A 157 12.20 -12.52 -3.85
CA PHE A 157 13.66 -12.46 -3.86
C PHE A 157 14.20 -12.15 -5.25
N ARG A 158 13.72 -12.88 -6.29
CA ARG A 158 14.15 -12.64 -7.68
C ARG A 158 13.86 -11.20 -8.14
N PHE A 159 12.69 -10.68 -7.78
CA PHE A 159 12.28 -9.34 -8.19
C PHE A 159 13.11 -8.26 -7.48
N LEU A 160 13.31 -8.37 -6.17
CA LEU A 160 14.11 -7.43 -5.41
C LEU A 160 15.59 -7.46 -5.81
N ASP A 161 16.13 -8.66 -6.08
CA ASP A 161 17.51 -8.83 -6.56
C ASP A 161 17.70 -8.19 -7.95
N ALA A 162 16.72 -8.30 -8.83
CA ALA A 162 16.74 -7.67 -10.15
C ALA A 162 16.74 -6.12 -10.09
N LEU A 163 16.33 -5.55 -8.96
CA LEU A 163 16.31 -4.10 -8.68
C LEU A 163 17.43 -3.68 -7.69
N ASP A 164 18.46 -4.50 -7.52
CA ASP A 164 19.59 -4.26 -6.61
C ASP A 164 19.17 -3.90 -5.16
N GLY A 165 17.99 -4.37 -4.72
CA GLY A 165 17.41 -4.07 -3.41
C GLY A 165 17.03 -2.61 -3.18
N LYS A 166 17.00 -1.78 -4.22
CA LYS A 166 16.65 -0.36 -4.14
C LYS A 166 15.17 -0.12 -3.96
N LEU A 167 14.32 -1.05 -4.43
CA LEU A 167 12.90 -1.05 -4.18
C LEU A 167 12.61 -1.78 -2.85
N LYS A 168 11.61 -1.31 -2.11
CA LYS A 168 11.13 -1.93 -0.87
C LYS A 168 9.73 -2.52 -1.06
N LEU A 169 9.31 -3.36 -0.13
CA LEU A 169 7.98 -3.94 -0.17
C LEU A 169 7.01 -3.16 0.72
N CYS A 170 5.88 -2.79 0.17
CA CYS A 170 4.64 -2.67 0.91
C CYS A 170 4.12 -4.09 1.07
N PHE A 171 4.41 -4.74 2.19
CA PHE A 171 4.03 -6.13 2.39
C PHE A 171 2.66 -6.21 3.04
N ASP A 172 1.67 -6.61 2.24
CA ASP A 172 0.33 -6.86 2.75
C ASP A 172 0.25 -8.25 3.39
N LEU A 173 -0.14 -8.30 4.66
CA LEU A 173 -0.26 -9.57 5.40
C LEU A 173 -1.45 -10.43 4.94
N HIS A 174 -2.41 -9.86 4.23
CA HIS A 174 -3.58 -10.54 3.72
C HIS A 174 -3.36 -11.14 2.32
N ASN A 175 -2.62 -10.45 1.44
CA ASN A 175 -2.46 -10.82 0.04
C ASN A 175 -1.91 -12.24 -0.16
N PRO A 176 -0.89 -12.73 0.58
CA PRO A 176 -0.43 -14.11 0.42
C PRO A 176 -1.49 -15.17 0.68
N VAL A 177 -2.41 -14.91 1.60
CA VAL A 177 -3.54 -15.82 1.90
C VAL A 177 -4.56 -15.76 0.78
N MET A 178 -4.97 -14.54 0.39
CA MET A 178 -5.98 -14.31 -0.63
C MET A 178 -5.58 -14.86 -2.01
N TYR A 179 -4.32 -14.75 -2.36
CA TYR A 179 -3.79 -15.22 -3.66
C TYR A 179 -3.16 -16.63 -3.58
N GLY A 180 -3.08 -17.24 -2.39
CA GLY A 180 -2.52 -18.57 -2.21
C GLY A 180 -1.02 -18.64 -2.50
N THR A 181 -0.29 -17.54 -2.27
CA THR A 181 1.15 -17.42 -2.63
C THR A 181 2.09 -17.72 -1.48
N GLY A 182 1.58 -17.89 -0.26
CA GLY A 182 2.40 -18.29 0.87
C GLY A 182 1.73 -18.09 2.23
N TYR A 183 2.47 -18.45 3.29
CA TYR A 183 2.10 -18.23 4.66
C TYR A 183 2.76 -16.93 5.16
N PRO A 184 1.99 -15.85 5.43
CA PRO A 184 2.54 -14.52 5.68
C PRO A 184 3.60 -14.46 6.79
N PRO A 185 3.43 -15.13 7.96
CA PRO A 185 4.43 -15.08 9.03
C PRO A 185 5.82 -15.59 8.60
N ASP A 186 5.88 -16.66 7.82
CA ASP A 186 7.15 -17.22 7.34
C ASP A 186 7.76 -16.34 6.26
N MET A 187 6.93 -15.76 5.37
CA MET A 187 7.40 -14.82 4.37
C MET A 187 8.01 -13.57 5.01
N VAL A 188 7.36 -13.01 6.04
CA VAL A 188 7.89 -11.85 6.80
C VAL A 188 9.25 -12.16 7.41
N ARG A 189 9.41 -13.32 8.08
CA ARG A 189 10.69 -13.72 8.67
C ARG A 189 11.78 -13.92 7.62
N ALA A 190 11.45 -14.55 6.49
CA ALA A 190 12.41 -14.83 5.42
C ALA A 190 12.87 -13.56 4.70
N LEU A 191 11.95 -12.64 4.42
CA LEU A 191 12.26 -11.36 3.77
C LEU A 191 13.05 -10.42 4.68
N GLY A 192 12.72 -10.39 5.97
CA GLY A 192 13.38 -9.56 6.97
C GLY A 192 13.13 -8.05 6.79
N LYS A 193 13.40 -7.28 7.84
CA LYS A 193 13.06 -5.85 7.90
C LYS A 193 13.72 -4.98 6.83
N GLY A 194 14.90 -5.35 6.34
CA GLY A 194 15.66 -4.54 5.38
C GLY A 194 15.00 -4.41 4.01
N ARG A 195 14.04 -5.29 3.70
CA ARG A 195 13.30 -5.29 2.42
C ARG A 195 11.93 -4.62 2.52
N MET A 196 11.50 -4.25 3.73
CA MET A 196 10.19 -3.65 3.97
C MET A 196 10.26 -2.13 3.93
N ASP A 197 9.28 -1.50 3.27
CA ASP A 197 8.92 -0.10 3.44
C ASP A 197 7.94 0.01 4.62
N HIS A 198 6.83 -0.69 4.53
CA HIS A 198 5.80 -0.78 5.56
C HIS A 198 4.99 -2.07 5.38
N PHE A 199 4.06 -2.29 6.31
CA PHE A 199 3.09 -3.39 6.21
C PHE A 199 1.69 -2.86 6.01
N HIS A 200 0.94 -3.44 5.06
CA HIS A 200 -0.50 -3.34 5.04
C HIS A 200 -1.11 -4.44 5.91
N ILE A 201 -2.13 -4.07 6.66
CA ILE A 201 -2.93 -5.00 7.46
C ILE A 201 -4.39 -4.88 7.07
N LYS A 202 -4.97 -6.02 6.75
CA LYS A 202 -6.41 -6.19 6.57
C LYS A 202 -6.82 -7.58 6.98
N GLU A 203 -8.08 -7.75 7.33
CA GLU A 203 -8.56 -9.00 7.86
C GLU A 203 -9.87 -9.39 7.19
N SER A 204 -10.01 -10.65 6.79
CA SER A 204 -11.22 -11.17 6.19
C SER A 204 -11.60 -12.50 6.81
N GLN A 205 -12.90 -12.73 6.93
CA GLN A 205 -13.44 -14.01 7.35
C GLN A 205 -13.33 -15.00 6.18
N PRO A 206 -12.80 -16.23 6.39
CA PRO A 206 -12.85 -17.25 5.36
C PRO A 206 -14.31 -17.60 4.98
N ASN A 207 -14.51 -18.00 3.73
CA ASN A 207 -15.78 -18.56 3.28
C ASN A 207 -16.04 -19.95 3.89
N GLU A 208 -17.17 -20.59 3.53
CA GLU A 208 -17.56 -21.91 4.04
C GLU A 208 -16.54 -23.02 3.71
N ASP A 209 -15.76 -22.85 2.64
CA ASP A 209 -14.69 -23.77 2.22
C ASP A 209 -13.36 -23.47 2.91
N GLY A 210 -13.28 -22.46 3.76
CA GLY A 210 -12.09 -22.05 4.49
C GLY A 210 -11.13 -21.14 3.70
N PHE A 211 -11.55 -20.59 2.56
CA PHE A 211 -10.72 -19.70 1.73
C PHE A 211 -11.06 -18.23 1.96
N VAL A 212 -10.02 -17.42 1.98
CA VAL A 212 -10.12 -15.95 1.90
C VAL A 212 -10.03 -15.53 0.42
N THR A 213 -10.99 -14.72 -0.02
CA THR A 213 -11.05 -14.20 -1.41
C THR A 213 -11.42 -12.72 -1.38
N VAL A 214 -11.42 -12.08 -2.53
CA VAL A 214 -11.86 -10.67 -2.68
C VAL A 214 -13.33 -10.45 -2.32
N GLU A 215 -14.13 -11.52 -2.27
CA GLU A 215 -15.56 -11.49 -1.97
C GLU A 215 -15.85 -11.77 -0.49
N THR A 216 -14.86 -12.26 0.26
CA THR A 216 -15.04 -12.58 1.68
C THR A 216 -15.20 -11.32 2.52
N PRO A 217 -16.06 -11.37 3.55
CA PRO A 217 -16.31 -10.23 4.42
C PRO A 217 -15.04 -9.75 5.12
N ILE A 218 -14.83 -8.44 5.15
CA ILE A 218 -13.83 -7.81 6.00
C ILE A 218 -14.35 -7.79 7.42
N VAL A 219 -13.48 -8.17 8.37
CA VAL A 219 -13.77 -8.24 9.79
C VAL A 219 -12.73 -7.46 10.61
N LEU A 220 -12.95 -7.35 11.91
CA LEU A 220 -12.00 -6.71 12.81
C LEU A 220 -10.68 -7.51 12.88
N MET A 221 -9.58 -6.82 13.11
CA MET A 221 -8.25 -7.42 13.23
C MET A 221 -8.23 -8.55 14.25
N GLY A 222 -7.73 -9.71 13.84
CA GLY A 222 -7.63 -10.92 14.67
C GLY A 222 -8.91 -11.73 14.78
N GLN A 223 -9.98 -11.40 14.01
CA GLN A 223 -11.23 -12.15 13.97
C GLN A 223 -11.42 -12.96 12.67
N GLY A 224 -10.51 -12.82 11.71
CA GLY A 224 -10.56 -13.50 10.43
C GLY A 224 -9.60 -14.67 10.31
N GLY A 225 -9.26 -15.02 9.07
CA GLY A 225 -8.42 -16.17 8.70
C GLY A 225 -7.11 -15.82 8.04
N THR A 226 -6.59 -14.59 8.19
CA THR A 226 -5.38 -14.13 7.52
C THR A 226 -4.10 -14.28 8.36
N PHE A 227 -4.18 -15.03 9.46
CA PHE A 227 -3.05 -15.26 10.38
C PHE A 227 -2.48 -13.98 10.97
N PHE A 228 -3.36 -13.01 11.27
CA PHE A 228 -2.95 -11.68 11.73
C PHE A 228 -2.06 -11.72 12.98
N ARG A 229 -2.41 -12.53 13.99
CA ARG A 229 -1.66 -12.61 15.26
C ARG A 229 -0.25 -13.17 15.06
N GLU A 230 -0.14 -14.23 14.26
CA GLU A 230 1.12 -14.88 13.93
C GLU A 230 2.01 -13.96 13.06
N SER A 231 1.39 -13.22 12.15
CA SER A 231 2.06 -12.22 11.31
C SER A 231 2.56 -11.03 12.13
N ALA A 232 1.75 -10.52 13.07
CA ALA A 232 2.17 -9.47 13.99
C ALA A 232 3.35 -9.93 14.87
N GLN A 233 3.38 -11.20 15.27
CA GLN A 233 4.54 -11.75 15.98
C GLN A 233 5.77 -11.81 15.07
N ALA A 234 5.61 -12.22 13.80
CA ALA A 234 6.72 -12.25 12.82
C ALA A 234 7.31 -10.85 12.58
N VAL A 235 6.47 -9.82 12.48
CA VAL A 235 6.90 -8.41 12.36
C VAL A 235 7.76 -7.99 13.57
N LYS A 236 7.38 -8.41 14.78
CA LYS A 236 8.19 -8.20 16.00
C LYS A 236 9.49 -9.00 15.97
N ASP A 237 9.45 -10.26 15.53
CA ASP A 237 10.61 -11.15 15.49
C ASP A 237 11.73 -10.59 14.60
N ILE A 238 11.39 -9.95 13.48
CA ILE A 238 12.36 -9.32 12.58
C ILE A 238 12.84 -7.94 13.10
N GLY A 239 12.29 -7.46 14.20
CA GLY A 239 12.63 -6.15 14.78
C GLY A 239 12.29 -5.00 13.82
N PHE A 240 11.14 -5.05 13.14
CA PHE A 240 10.72 -3.98 12.26
C PHE A 240 10.41 -2.70 13.04
N GLU A 241 10.82 -1.59 12.49
CA GLU A 241 10.54 -0.23 12.95
C GLU A 241 10.00 0.56 11.77
N GLY A 242 8.85 1.18 11.93
CA GLY A 242 8.21 1.90 10.85
C GLY A 242 6.68 1.82 10.91
N TRP A 243 6.04 1.82 9.76
CA TRP A 243 4.60 1.98 9.65
C TRP A 243 3.87 0.65 9.49
N ILE A 244 2.78 0.51 10.23
CA ILE A 244 1.74 -0.50 10.04
C ILE A 244 0.50 0.25 9.56
N VAL A 245 0.06 -0.03 8.35
CA VAL A 245 -1.00 0.72 7.69
C VAL A 245 -2.25 -0.13 7.55
N SER A 246 -3.34 0.30 8.15
CA SER A 246 -4.62 -0.40 8.05
C SER A 246 -5.26 -0.14 6.69
N GLU A 247 -5.53 -1.21 5.97
CA GLU A 247 -6.29 -1.20 4.70
C GLU A 247 -7.64 -1.93 4.85
N ASN A 248 -8.24 -1.90 6.03
CA ASN A 248 -9.59 -2.39 6.24
C ASN A 248 -10.64 -1.42 5.71
N PHE A 249 -11.50 -1.91 4.84
CA PHE A 249 -12.61 -1.12 4.28
C PHE A 249 -13.82 -1.19 5.20
N TYR A 250 -13.96 -0.23 6.11
CA TYR A 250 -15.00 -0.23 7.14
C TYR A 250 -16.39 0.20 6.64
N PHE A 251 -16.52 0.69 5.42
CA PHE A 251 -17.79 1.16 4.84
C PHE A 251 -18.44 0.16 3.86
N ARG A 252 -17.95 -1.08 3.80
CA ARG A 252 -18.57 -2.09 2.92
C ARG A 252 -19.92 -2.56 3.48
N PRO A 253 -20.95 -2.78 2.64
CA PRO A 253 -22.30 -3.14 3.09
C PRO A 253 -22.38 -4.39 3.96
N ASN A 254 -21.51 -5.36 3.74
CA ASN A 254 -21.45 -6.58 4.56
C ASN A 254 -21.04 -6.32 6.01
N ILE A 255 -20.22 -5.33 6.27
CA ILE A 255 -19.87 -4.91 7.64
C ILE A 255 -21.07 -4.23 8.28
N LEU A 256 -21.76 -3.37 7.54
CA LEU A 256 -22.98 -2.69 8.01
C LEU A 256 -24.10 -3.67 8.38
N SER A 257 -24.29 -4.73 7.57
CA SER A 257 -25.33 -5.73 7.81
C SER A 257 -25.10 -6.56 9.07
N GLU A 258 -23.88 -6.63 9.56
CA GLU A 258 -23.51 -7.34 10.79
C GLU A 258 -23.47 -6.44 12.03
N GLY A 259 -23.82 -5.15 11.89
CA GLY A 259 -23.94 -4.21 13.01
C GLY A 259 -22.61 -3.74 13.59
N TYR A 260 -21.53 -3.79 12.81
CA TYR A 260 -20.26 -3.20 13.23
C TYR A 260 -20.31 -1.69 13.19
N ASP A 261 -19.92 -1.05 14.28
CA ASP A 261 -19.71 0.39 14.34
C ASP A 261 -18.38 0.73 13.64
N TYR A 262 -18.42 1.69 12.72
CA TYR A 262 -17.26 2.13 11.96
C TYR A 262 -16.20 2.85 12.79
N ILE A 263 -16.57 3.31 13.98
CA ILE A 263 -15.79 4.29 14.73
C ILE A 263 -15.64 3.89 16.21
N SER A 264 -15.76 2.60 16.52
CA SER A 264 -15.52 2.13 17.90
C SER A 264 -14.14 1.54 18.12
#